data_29720b5eef0d7b2b3cca71d6513d6091
#
_entry.id   29720b5eef0d7b2b3cca71d6513d6091
#
_cell.length_a   1.000
_cell.length_b   1.000
_cell.length_c   1.000
_cell.angle_alpha   90.00
_cell.angle_beta   90.00
_cell.angle_gamma   90.00
#
_symmetry.space_group_name_H-M   'P 1'
#
loop_
_entity.id
_entity.type
_entity.pdbx_description
1 polymer ?
#
loop_
_entity_poly.entity_id
_entity_poly.type
_entity_poly.pdbx_seq_one_letter_code
_entity_poly.pdbx_strand_id
1 'polypeptide(L)'
;MNSRHNTRDVYPATGTEITAKSWLTEAAMRMLMNNLHPDVAENPHELVVYGGIGRAARTWEDFDQIVATLKTLNDDETLLVQSGKPVGVFRTHKDAPRVLIANSNLVPHWATWDHFNELDKKGLAMYGQMTAGSWIYIGTQGIVQGTYETFAEAGRQHYGGDLTGKWILTGGLGGMGGAQPLAAVMAGACCLAVECDETRIDFRIRTRYLDAKAKTLDEALAIIDDWTSKGEAKSVGLLGNAADVFPELVRRMKAGGHRPDIVTDQTSAHDPLHGYLPQGWNVAEWRAKQETDPKAVEKAARASMRTHVAAMVDFWNAGVPTLDYGNNIRQVAQDEGLENAFAFPGFVPAYIRPLFCKGIGPFRWCALSGDPEDIRRTDAAMKKLFPENAHLHRWLDMAGERIAFQGLPARICWIGLGDRHRAGLMFNEMVASGELKAPIVIGRDHLDSGSVASPNRETEAMKDGSDAVSDWPLLNALLNTASGATWVSLHHGGGVGMGFSQHAGMVIVADGTEDAARRLTNVLWNDPATGVMRHADAGYDIARDHARAMNLRLPGILGT
;
A
#
# COMPACT_ATOMS: atom_id res chain seq x y z
N MET A 1 19.26 -23.92 -12.81
CA MET A 1 18.11 -22.99 -12.92
C MET A 1 17.75 -22.58 -11.50
N ASN A 2 17.91 -21.32 -11.14
CA ASN A 2 17.53 -20.85 -9.81
C ASN A 2 16.01 -20.93 -9.70
N SER A 3 15.51 -21.77 -8.80
CA SER A 3 14.08 -22.00 -8.66
C SER A 3 13.42 -20.82 -7.95
N ARG A 4 12.34 -20.31 -8.52
CA ARG A 4 11.43 -19.37 -7.85
C ARG A 4 10.46 -20.08 -6.93
N HIS A 5 10.30 -21.39 -7.10
CA HIS A 5 9.41 -22.23 -6.31
C HIS A 5 10.16 -22.98 -5.20
N ASN A 6 9.59 -22.95 -3.99
CA ASN A 6 10.02 -23.77 -2.85
C ASN A 6 8.78 -24.10 -2.01
N THR A 7 8.80 -25.21 -1.32
CA THR A 7 7.67 -25.64 -0.45
C THR A 7 7.87 -25.31 1.02
N ARG A 8 8.96 -24.61 1.37
CA ARG A 8 9.22 -24.21 2.76
C ARG A 8 8.42 -22.98 3.17
N ASP A 9 7.85 -23.01 4.34
CA ASP A 9 7.30 -21.81 4.98
C ASP A 9 8.41 -20.99 5.62
N VAL A 10 8.25 -19.66 5.62
CA VAL A 10 9.19 -18.72 6.23
C VAL A 10 8.50 -18.00 7.38
N TYR A 11 9.13 -18.02 8.55
CA TYR A 11 8.68 -17.29 9.72
C TYR A 11 9.81 -16.39 10.23
N PRO A 12 9.54 -15.11 10.52
CA PRO A 12 10.53 -14.25 11.16
C PRO A 12 10.84 -14.74 12.58
N ALA A 13 12.08 -14.57 13.01
CA ALA A 13 12.40 -14.75 14.41
C ALA A 13 11.67 -13.69 15.26
N THR A 14 11.36 -14.03 16.50
CA THR A 14 10.68 -13.16 17.48
C THR A 14 11.49 -13.11 18.79
N GLY A 15 11.14 -12.16 19.67
CA GLY A 15 11.81 -12.02 20.97
C GLY A 15 13.08 -11.20 20.91
N THR A 16 13.89 -11.30 21.97
CA THR A 16 15.05 -10.44 22.23
C THR A 16 16.37 -10.98 21.73
N GLU A 17 16.41 -12.25 21.32
CA GLU A 17 17.64 -12.86 20.80
C GLU A 17 17.84 -12.47 19.34
N ILE A 18 19.06 -12.04 18.99
CA ILE A 18 19.44 -11.71 17.62
C ILE A 18 20.35 -12.77 17.04
N THR A 19 20.21 -13.01 15.74
CA THR A 19 21.08 -13.92 14.97
C THR A 19 22.04 -13.17 14.05
N ALA A 20 21.82 -11.88 13.87
CA ALA A 20 22.70 -10.95 13.17
C ALA A 20 23.62 -10.22 14.16
N LYS A 21 24.54 -9.36 13.65
CA LYS A 21 25.50 -8.65 14.50
C LYS A 21 24.91 -7.44 15.23
N SER A 22 23.81 -6.87 14.70
CA SER A 22 23.12 -5.72 15.30
C SER A 22 21.62 -5.80 15.08
N TRP A 23 20.86 -5.03 15.87
CA TRP A 23 19.43 -4.90 15.66
C TRP A 23 19.05 -4.28 14.31
N LEU A 24 19.92 -3.46 13.71
CA LEU A 24 19.64 -2.84 12.42
C LEU A 24 19.57 -3.87 11.28
N THR A 25 20.50 -4.84 11.28
CA THR A 25 20.55 -5.91 10.29
C THR A 25 19.56 -7.04 10.63
N GLU A 26 19.37 -7.35 11.92
CA GLU A 26 18.35 -8.28 12.39
C GLU A 26 16.93 -7.81 12.00
N ALA A 27 16.65 -6.52 12.15
CA ALA A 27 15.37 -5.93 11.77
C ALA A 27 15.08 -6.09 10.28
N ALA A 28 16.05 -5.76 9.42
CA ALA A 28 15.89 -5.94 7.96
C ALA A 28 15.64 -7.41 7.60
N MET A 29 16.33 -8.33 8.25
CA MET A 29 16.17 -9.77 8.05
C MET A 29 14.79 -10.26 8.52
N ARG A 30 14.34 -9.88 9.72
CA ARG A 30 13.01 -10.27 10.23
C ARG A 30 11.90 -9.71 9.35
N MET A 31 12.02 -8.48 8.87
CA MET A 31 11.02 -7.87 8.00
C MET A 31 10.99 -8.50 6.61
N LEU A 32 12.13 -8.87 6.02
CA LEU A 32 12.19 -9.67 4.79
C LEU A 32 11.46 -11.01 4.98
N MET A 33 11.75 -11.72 6.07
CA MET A 33 11.10 -13.01 6.39
C MET A 33 9.61 -12.82 6.67
N ASN A 34 9.21 -11.76 7.35
CA ASN A 34 7.81 -11.44 7.62
C ASN A 34 7.00 -11.22 6.32
N ASN A 35 7.62 -10.64 5.29
CA ASN A 35 6.98 -10.48 3.99
C ASN A 35 6.55 -11.81 3.36
N LEU A 36 7.23 -12.91 3.71
CA LEU A 36 6.95 -14.26 3.20
C LEU A 36 6.22 -15.16 4.22
N HIS A 37 5.83 -14.61 5.37
CA HIS A 37 5.01 -15.33 6.34
C HIS A 37 3.70 -15.81 5.66
N PRO A 38 3.25 -17.05 5.89
CA PRO A 38 2.05 -17.60 5.24
C PRO A 38 0.77 -16.79 5.43
N ASP A 39 0.64 -16.05 6.53
CA ASP A 39 -0.51 -15.17 6.76
C ASP A 39 -0.34 -13.76 6.15
N VAL A 40 0.85 -13.44 5.60
CA VAL A 40 1.19 -12.13 5.03
C VAL A 40 1.19 -12.18 3.51
N ALA A 41 1.92 -13.13 2.93
CA ALA A 41 2.12 -13.25 1.48
C ALA A 41 0.95 -13.93 0.78
N GLU A 42 0.63 -13.47 -0.44
CA GLU A 42 -0.39 -14.09 -1.30
C GLU A 42 0.07 -15.46 -1.83
N ASN A 43 1.34 -15.59 -2.19
CA ASN A 43 1.94 -16.85 -2.63
C ASN A 43 3.41 -16.95 -2.16
N PRO A 44 3.62 -17.28 -0.87
CA PRO A 44 4.96 -17.28 -0.28
C PRO A 44 5.92 -18.25 -0.95
N HIS A 45 5.43 -19.40 -1.43
CA HIS A 45 6.25 -20.42 -2.07
C HIS A 45 6.85 -19.97 -3.42
N GLU A 46 6.27 -18.95 -4.06
CA GLU A 46 6.78 -18.29 -5.27
C GLU A 46 7.45 -16.93 -4.95
N LEU A 47 7.72 -16.64 -3.68
CA LEU A 47 8.25 -15.37 -3.19
C LEU A 47 7.30 -14.16 -3.40
N VAL A 48 6.06 -14.40 -3.82
CA VAL A 48 5.09 -13.37 -4.14
C VAL A 48 4.39 -12.89 -2.87
N VAL A 49 4.57 -11.62 -2.56
CA VAL A 49 4.01 -10.98 -1.37
C VAL A 49 2.59 -10.46 -1.66
N TYR A 50 2.42 -9.67 -2.71
CA TYR A 50 1.11 -9.19 -3.17
C TYR A 50 1.15 -8.64 -4.60
N GLY A 51 -0.05 -8.33 -5.15
CA GLY A 51 -0.19 -7.63 -6.43
C GLY A 51 0.18 -8.45 -7.66
N GLY A 52 -0.07 -9.75 -7.63
CA GLY A 52 0.17 -10.67 -8.74
C GLY A 52 1.60 -11.20 -8.80
N ILE A 53 2.58 -10.36 -9.02
CA ILE A 53 4.00 -10.74 -9.17
C ILE A 53 4.98 -9.96 -8.28
N GLY A 54 4.48 -9.15 -7.34
CA GLY A 54 5.33 -8.38 -6.42
C GLY A 54 6.08 -9.27 -5.43
N ARG A 55 7.41 -9.37 -5.58
CA ARG A 55 8.24 -10.30 -4.82
C ARG A 55 9.12 -9.62 -3.77
N ALA A 56 9.49 -10.39 -2.75
CA ALA A 56 10.43 -9.98 -1.70
C ALA A 56 11.90 -10.21 -2.09
N ALA A 57 12.17 -11.23 -2.90
CA ALA A 57 13.48 -11.59 -3.44
C ALA A 57 13.32 -12.16 -4.85
N ARG A 58 14.38 -12.16 -5.67
CA ARG A 58 14.34 -12.59 -7.07
C ARG A 58 14.17 -14.09 -7.20
N THR A 59 14.95 -14.85 -6.42
CA THR A 59 14.92 -16.32 -6.32
C THR A 59 15.10 -16.75 -4.88
N TRP A 60 14.82 -18.00 -4.57
CA TRP A 60 15.07 -18.57 -3.24
C TRP A 60 16.55 -18.58 -2.87
N GLU A 61 17.44 -18.77 -3.83
CA GLU A 61 18.88 -18.65 -3.61
C GLU A 61 19.26 -17.21 -3.24
N ASP A 62 18.73 -16.22 -3.94
CA ASP A 62 18.95 -14.81 -3.62
C ASP A 62 18.40 -14.45 -2.22
N PHE A 63 17.22 -14.99 -1.85
CA PHE A 63 16.67 -14.84 -0.51
C PHE A 63 17.63 -15.38 0.55
N ASP A 64 18.14 -16.59 0.36
CA ASP A 64 19.08 -17.21 1.30
C ASP A 64 20.39 -16.44 1.41
N GLN A 65 20.90 -15.93 0.30
CA GLN A 65 22.10 -15.07 0.27
C GLN A 65 21.88 -13.74 0.97
N ILE A 66 20.71 -13.10 0.82
CA ILE A 66 20.36 -11.86 1.54
C ILE A 66 20.37 -12.15 3.05
N VAL A 67 19.67 -13.21 3.48
CA VAL A 67 19.60 -13.60 4.90
C VAL A 67 20.99 -13.88 5.46
N ALA A 68 21.81 -14.67 4.77
CA ALA A 68 23.17 -14.99 5.17
C ALA A 68 24.07 -13.73 5.27
N THR A 69 23.92 -12.80 4.32
CA THR A 69 24.67 -11.54 4.32
C THR A 69 24.27 -10.65 5.49
N LEU A 70 22.97 -10.48 5.75
CA LEU A 70 22.47 -9.66 6.85
C LEU A 70 22.95 -10.16 8.22
N LYS A 71 23.11 -11.48 8.39
CA LYS A 71 23.68 -12.07 9.62
C LYS A 71 25.13 -11.68 9.88
N THR A 72 25.88 -11.39 8.84
CA THR A 72 27.34 -11.13 8.93
C THR A 72 27.73 -9.68 8.69
N LEU A 73 26.79 -8.83 8.25
CA LEU A 73 27.03 -7.42 7.92
C LEU A 73 27.49 -6.63 9.16
N ASN A 74 28.54 -5.82 9.01
CA ASN A 74 29.02 -4.94 10.06
C ASN A 74 28.24 -3.61 10.07
N ASP A 75 28.36 -2.86 11.19
CA ASP A 75 27.63 -1.59 11.36
C ASP A 75 28.15 -0.45 10.47
N ASP A 76 29.30 -0.60 9.84
CA ASP A 76 29.87 0.32 8.85
C ASP A 76 29.81 -0.21 7.41
N GLU A 77 29.00 -1.24 7.16
CA GLU A 77 28.80 -1.83 5.84
C GLU A 77 27.37 -1.65 5.34
N THR A 78 27.21 -1.59 4.03
CA THR A 78 25.94 -1.49 3.33
C THR A 78 25.82 -2.60 2.30
N LEU A 79 24.74 -3.37 2.37
CA LEU A 79 24.34 -4.35 1.36
C LEU A 79 23.58 -3.65 0.24
N LEU A 80 23.98 -3.90 -1.01
CA LEU A 80 23.25 -3.48 -2.21
C LEU A 80 22.39 -4.62 -2.75
N VAL A 81 21.11 -4.35 -2.99
CA VAL A 81 20.13 -5.30 -3.54
C VAL A 81 19.54 -4.75 -4.84
N GLN A 82 19.81 -5.43 -5.95
CA GLN A 82 19.31 -5.07 -7.27
C GLN A 82 18.22 -6.03 -7.70
N SER A 83 16.98 -5.54 -7.81
CA SER A 83 15.82 -6.36 -8.18
C SER A 83 15.80 -7.71 -7.45
N GLY A 84 15.85 -7.65 -6.12
CA GLY A 84 15.78 -8.81 -5.24
C GLY A 84 17.02 -9.72 -5.20
N LYS A 85 18.14 -9.30 -5.81
CA LYS A 85 19.41 -10.01 -5.78
C LYS A 85 20.45 -9.24 -4.97
N PRO A 86 21.15 -9.85 -4.00
CA PRO A 86 22.27 -9.21 -3.32
C PRO A 86 23.46 -9.14 -4.28
N VAL A 87 23.96 -7.94 -4.55
CA VAL A 87 24.99 -7.72 -5.57
C VAL A 87 26.32 -7.22 -5.01
N GLY A 88 26.36 -6.77 -3.77
CA GLY A 88 27.62 -6.35 -3.15
C GLY A 88 27.45 -5.82 -1.74
N VAL A 89 28.52 -5.90 -0.96
CA VAL A 89 28.67 -5.28 0.36
C VAL A 89 29.79 -4.28 0.27
N PHE A 90 29.52 -3.05 0.71
CA PHE A 90 30.49 -1.97 0.65
C PHE A 90 30.67 -1.33 2.02
N ARG A 91 31.90 -0.95 2.32
CA ARG A 91 32.19 -0.14 3.49
C ARG A 91 31.62 1.27 3.31
N THR A 92 30.84 1.71 4.28
CA THR A 92 30.24 3.03 4.35
C THR A 92 30.60 3.68 5.70
N HIS A 93 29.62 3.99 6.52
CA HIS A 93 29.80 4.50 7.88
C HIS A 93 28.58 4.12 8.75
N LYS A 94 28.72 4.25 10.08
CA LYS A 94 27.68 3.81 11.03
C LYS A 94 26.30 4.44 10.82
N ASP A 95 26.22 5.65 10.27
CA ASP A 95 24.97 6.36 10.02
C ASP A 95 24.37 6.08 8.62
N ALA A 96 25.12 5.38 7.75
CA ALA A 96 24.60 4.99 6.44
C ALA A 96 23.54 3.88 6.57
N PRO A 97 22.64 3.76 5.60
CA PRO A 97 21.73 2.62 5.52
C PRO A 97 22.48 1.29 5.50
N ARG A 98 21.95 0.30 6.22
CA ARG A 98 22.47 -1.09 6.15
C ARG A 98 22.12 -1.78 4.86
N VAL A 99 21.03 -1.36 4.20
CA VAL A 99 20.61 -1.90 2.90
C VAL A 99 20.15 -0.77 1.99
N LEU A 100 20.58 -0.83 0.73
CA LEU A 100 20.07 -0.01 -0.36
C LEU A 100 19.48 -0.93 -1.42
N ILE A 101 18.24 -0.67 -1.80
CA ILE A 101 17.45 -1.51 -2.69
C ILE A 101 17.03 -0.71 -3.92
N ALA A 102 17.19 -1.28 -5.12
CA ALA A 102 16.62 -0.75 -6.34
C ALA A 102 15.87 -1.88 -7.08
N ASN A 103 14.58 -1.69 -7.32
CA ASN A 103 13.74 -2.71 -7.95
C ASN A 103 13.12 -2.21 -9.25
N SER A 104 13.22 -3.01 -10.31
CA SER A 104 12.55 -2.82 -11.60
C SER A 104 12.71 -1.43 -12.24
N ASN A 105 13.73 -0.67 -11.85
CA ASN A 105 13.99 0.64 -12.46
C ASN A 105 14.58 0.47 -13.86
N LEU A 106 13.74 0.65 -14.87
CA LEU A 106 14.12 0.67 -16.27
C LEU A 106 14.31 2.10 -16.74
N VAL A 107 15.23 2.29 -17.70
CA VAL A 107 15.36 3.58 -18.39
C VAL A 107 14.02 3.90 -19.06
N PRO A 108 13.49 5.13 -18.97
CA PRO A 108 12.09 5.42 -19.29
C PRO A 108 11.60 4.92 -20.65
N HIS A 109 12.41 5.01 -21.70
CA HIS A 109 12.03 4.52 -23.03
C HIS A 109 11.79 3.00 -23.08
N TRP A 110 12.43 2.23 -22.20
CA TRP A 110 12.30 0.78 -22.08
C TRP A 110 11.38 0.32 -20.95
N ALA A 111 10.75 1.26 -20.25
CA ALA A 111 9.87 0.95 -19.12
C ALA A 111 8.48 0.49 -19.59
N THR A 112 8.43 -0.64 -20.25
CA THR A 112 7.23 -1.31 -20.75
C THR A 112 7.09 -2.69 -20.14
N TRP A 113 5.86 -3.21 -20.05
CA TRP A 113 5.61 -4.57 -19.58
C TRP A 113 6.32 -5.63 -20.41
N ASP A 114 6.30 -5.50 -21.76
CA ASP A 114 6.94 -6.47 -22.65
C ASP A 114 8.43 -6.58 -22.36
N HIS A 115 9.12 -5.44 -22.25
CA HIS A 115 10.55 -5.43 -21.95
C HIS A 115 10.85 -5.92 -20.53
N PHE A 116 10.05 -5.51 -19.55
CA PHE A 116 10.18 -6.00 -18.17
C PHE A 116 10.02 -7.53 -18.11
N ASN A 117 8.98 -8.07 -18.73
CA ASN A 117 8.69 -9.51 -18.74
C ASN A 117 9.82 -10.31 -19.39
N GLU A 118 10.44 -9.78 -20.47
CA GLU A 118 11.61 -10.37 -21.08
C GLU A 118 12.80 -10.44 -20.10
N LEU A 119 13.06 -9.35 -19.36
CA LEU A 119 14.14 -9.28 -18.39
C LEU A 119 13.87 -10.16 -17.16
N ASP A 120 12.64 -10.19 -16.66
CA ASP A 120 12.24 -11.05 -15.54
C ASP A 120 12.40 -12.54 -15.92
N LYS A 121 11.99 -12.93 -17.13
CA LYS A 121 12.18 -14.28 -17.64
C LYS A 121 13.66 -14.68 -17.78
N LYS A 122 14.53 -13.73 -18.11
CA LYS A 122 15.99 -13.91 -18.15
C LYS A 122 16.65 -13.89 -16.76
N GLY A 123 15.91 -13.61 -15.70
CA GLY A 123 16.43 -13.49 -14.34
C GLY A 123 17.27 -12.23 -14.12
N LEU A 124 17.03 -11.16 -14.88
CA LEU A 124 17.77 -9.90 -14.82
C LEU A 124 17.03 -8.80 -14.01
N ALA A 125 15.72 -8.93 -13.87
CA ALA A 125 14.87 -8.02 -13.12
C ALA A 125 13.90 -8.78 -12.22
N MET A 126 13.28 -8.07 -11.28
CA MET A 126 12.22 -8.57 -10.41
C MET A 126 11.24 -7.43 -10.15
N TYR A 127 9.94 -7.73 -10.21
CA TYR A 127 8.93 -6.76 -9.82
C TYR A 127 8.86 -6.67 -8.29
N GLY A 128 9.66 -5.78 -7.73
CA GLY A 128 9.68 -5.49 -6.30
C GLY A 128 8.65 -4.42 -5.95
N GLN A 129 7.38 -4.80 -5.99
CA GLN A 129 6.28 -3.86 -5.80
C GLN A 129 6.32 -3.24 -4.40
N MET A 130 6.51 -1.91 -4.34
CA MET A 130 6.38 -1.08 -3.13
C MET A 130 6.92 -1.76 -1.85
N THR A 131 6.07 -1.89 -0.83
CA THR A 131 6.43 -2.46 0.48
C THR A 131 6.81 -3.95 0.44
N ALA A 132 6.42 -4.68 -0.61
CA ALA A 132 6.89 -6.05 -0.84
C ALA A 132 8.41 -6.06 -1.13
N GLY A 133 8.86 -5.24 -2.07
CA GLY A 133 10.26 -5.16 -2.47
C GLY A 133 11.16 -4.38 -1.50
N SER A 134 10.59 -3.61 -0.58
CA SER A 134 11.31 -2.86 0.46
C SER A 134 11.18 -3.47 1.86
N TRP A 135 10.60 -4.64 1.96
CA TRP A 135 10.51 -5.42 3.21
C TRP A 135 9.84 -4.67 4.37
N ILE A 136 8.76 -3.97 4.08
CA ILE A 136 7.96 -3.23 5.07
C ILE A 136 6.46 -3.49 4.93
N TYR A 137 6.08 -4.53 4.19
CA TYR A 137 4.70 -4.96 4.11
C TYR A 137 4.27 -5.62 5.43
N ILE A 138 3.15 -5.19 5.97
CA ILE A 138 2.61 -5.62 7.27
C ILE A 138 1.24 -6.30 7.12
N GLY A 139 0.98 -6.88 5.96
CA GLY A 139 -0.32 -7.42 5.60
C GLY A 139 -1.29 -6.33 5.11
N THR A 140 -2.52 -6.74 4.88
CA THR A 140 -3.58 -5.89 4.32
C THR A 140 -3.88 -4.65 5.17
N GLN A 141 -3.61 -4.69 6.49
CA GLN A 141 -3.81 -3.52 7.35
C GLN A 141 -3.04 -2.27 6.89
N GLY A 142 -1.94 -2.45 6.14
CA GLY A 142 -1.12 -1.33 5.67
C GLY A 142 -1.86 -0.31 4.79
N ILE A 143 -2.99 -0.69 4.19
CA ILE A 143 -3.83 0.20 3.35
C ILE A 143 -5.18 0.52 4.01
N VAL A 144 -5.57 -0.13 5.10
CA VAL A 144 -6.91 0.03 5.70
C VAL A 144 -7.19 1.46 6.09
N GLN A 145 -6.24 2.16 6.73
CA GLN A 145 -6.50 3.52 7.16
C GLN A 145 -6.62 4.49 5.98
N GLY A 146 -5.74 4.42 4.97
CA GLY A 146 -5.87 5.27 3.79
C GLY A 146 -7.22 5.10 3.10
N THR A 147 -7.73 3.88 3.06
CA THR A 147 -9.06 3.58 2.54
C THR A 147 -10.17 4.12 3.45
N TYR A 148 -10.01 3.97 4.77
CA TYR A 148 -10.91 4.56 5.76
C TYR A 148 -10.96 6.08 5.65
N GLU A 149 -9.80 6.77 5.57
CA GLU A 149 -9.74 8.23 5.38
C GLU A 149 -10.46 8.66 4.10
N THR A 150 -10.29 7.91 3.02
CA THR A 150 -10.95 8.16 1.75
C THR A 150 -12.47 8.04 1.87
N PHE A 151 -12.98 6.98 2.49
CA PHE A 151 -14.42 6.77 2.65
C PHE A 151 -15.04 7.74 3.66
N ALA A 152 -14.33 8.04 4.75
CA ALA A 152 -14.78 9.02 5.73
C ALA A 152 -14.89 10.43 5.12
N GLU A 153 -13.88 10.83 4.31
CA GLU A 153 -13.92 12.12 3.62
C GLU A 153 -14.98 12.15 2.52
N ALA A 154 -15.17 11.07 1.76
CA ALA A 154 -16.27 10.95 0.81
C ALA A 154 -17.63 11.06 1.53
N GLY A 155 -17.79 10.41 2.69
CA GLY A 155 -18.96 10.54 3.55
C GLY A 155 -19.20 11.98 3.98
N ARG A 156 -18.15 12.69 4.38
CA ARG A 156 -18.23 14.11 4.80
C ARG A 156 -18.66 15.01 3.64
N GLN A 157 -18.10 14.83 2.45
CA GLN A 157 -18.39 15.68 1.29
C GLN A 157 -19.80 15.44 0.71
N HIS A 158 -20.24 14.19 0.67
CA HIS A 158 -21.45 13.80 -0.06
C HIS A 158 -22.66 13.48 0.84
N TYR A 159 -22.42 13.13 2.13
CA TYR A 159 -23.45 12.61 3.04
C TYR A 159 -23.44 13.26 4.43
N GLY A 160 -22.79 14.42 4.58
CA GLY A 160 -22.76 15.14 5.85
C GLY A 160 -21.96 14.44 6.97
N GLY A 161 -21.12 13.46 6.61
CA GLY A 161 -20.24 12.73 7.54
C GLY A 161 -20.84 11.46 8.15
N ASP A 162 -22.09 11.12 7.80
CA ASP A 162 -22.74 9.88 8.26
C ASP A 162 -23.01 8.93 7.09
N LEU A 163 -22.41 7.74 7.17
CA LEU A 163 -22.59 6.66 6.19
C LEU A 163 -23.53 5.56 6.69
N THR A 164 -24.23 5.77 7.80
CA THR A 164 -25.24 4.81 8.31
C THR A 164 -26.33 4.59 7.28
N GLY A 165 -26.62 3.33 6.97
CA GLY A 165 -27.58 2.96 5.94
C GLY A 165 -27.12 3.19 4.49
N LYS A 166 -25.83 3.53 4.29
CA LYS A 166 -25.18 3.67 2.99
C LYS A 166 -24.39 2.42 2.65
N TRP A 167 -24.18 2.19 1.33
CA TRP A 167 -23.34 1.08 0.91
C TRP A 167 -22.38 1.44 -0.22
N ILE A 168 -21.21 0.81 -0.18
CA ILE A 168 -20.11 1.00 -1.10
C ILE A 168 -19.98 -0.23 -1.97
N LEU A 169 -19.89 -0.04 -3.29
CA LEU A 169 -19.56 -1.07 -4.25
C LEU A 169 -18.08 -1.00 -4.61
N THR A 170 -17.38 -2.14 -4.54
CA THR A 170 -15.98 -2.25 -4.94
C THR A 170 -15.66 -3.58 -5.64
N GLY A 171 -14.57 -3.64 -6.39
CA GLY A 171 -14.02 -4.85 -6.99
C GLY A 171 -12.66 -5.22 -6.41
N GLY A 172 -12.41 -6.54 -6.26
CA GLY A 172 -11.13 -7.09 -5.84
C GLY A 172 -10.97 -7.27 -4.32
N LEU A 173 -10.52 -8.48 -3.92
CA LEU A 173 -10.18 -8.85 -2.54
C LEU A 173 -8.74 -9.38 -2.41
N GLY A 174 -7.87 -9.00 -3.32
CA GLY A 174 -6.41 -9.25 -3.24
C GLY A 174 -5.76 -8.54 -2.06
N GLY A 175 -4.43 -8.52 -2.01
CA GLY A 175 -3.66 -7.94 -0.89
C GLY A 175 -4.07 -6.52 -0.54
N MET A 176 -4.28 -5.68 -1.54
CA MET A 176 -4.69 -4.28 -1.37
C MET A 176 -6.23 -4.14 -1.32
N GLY A 177 -6.95 -4.69 -2.30
CA GLY A 177 -8.42 -4.61 -2.38
C GLY A 177 -9.12 -5.22 -1.18
N GLY A 178 -8.54 -6.22 -0.55
CA GLY A 178 -9.05 -6.83 0.68
C GLY A 178 -9.22 -5.88 1.86
N ALA A 179 -8.62 -4.68 1.84
CA ALA A 179 -8.83 -3.66 2.85
C ALA A 179 -10.16 -2.91 2.71
N GLN A 180 -10.72 -2.85 1.50
CA GLN A 180 -11.91 -2.06 1.17
C GLN A 180 -13.12 -2.39 2.06
N PRO A 181 -13.51 -3.67 2.25
CA PRO A 181 -14.66 -4.00 3.08
C PRO A 181 -14.54 -3.54 4.53
N LEU A 182 -13.39 -3.83 5.16
CA LEU A 182 -13.17 -3.44 6.56
C LEU A 182 -13.15 -1.91 6.71
N ALA A 183 -12.49 -1.19 5.81
CA ALA A 183 -12.45 0.26 5.82
C ALA A 183 -13.84 0.90 5.66
N ALA A 184 -14.68 0.35 4.80
CA ALA A 184 -16.07 0.78 4.64
C ALA A 184 -16.87 0.60 5.93
N VAL A 185 -16.75 -0.57 6.57
CA VAL A 185 -17.41 -0.88 7.86
C VAL A 185 -16.92 0.05 8.95
N MET A 186 -15.62 0.32 9.04
CA MET A 186 -15.04 1.26 10.01
C MET A 186 -15.52 2.71 9.75
N ALA A 187 -15.80 3.07 8.50
CA ALA A 187 -16.40 4.36 8.14
C ALA A 187 -17.92 4.42 8.38
N GLY A 188 -18.56 3.32 8.78
CA GLY A 188 -20.00 3.24 9.08
C GLY A 188 -20.87 2.78 7.94
N ALA A 189 -20.32 2.40 6.78
CA ALA A 189 -21.05 1.94 5.61
C ALA A 189 -21.13 0.42 5.53
N CYS A 190 -22.13 -0.09 4.80
CA CYS A 190 -22.07 -1.45 4.25
C CYS A 190 -21.12 -1.50 3.06
N CYS A 191 -20.60 -2.69 2.73
CA CYS A 191 -19.78 -2.90 1.55
C CYS A 191 -20.20 -4.17 0.79
N LEU A 192 -20.34 -4.04 -0.53
CA LEU A 192 -20.42 -5.15 -1.45
C LEU A 192 -19.12 -5.21 -2.25
N ALA A 193 -18.32 -6.24 -2.02
CA ALA A 193 -17.07 -6.47 -2.71
C ALA A 193 -17.18 -7.63 -3.69
N VAL A 194 -16.88 -7.38 -4.98
CA VAL A 194 -16.94 -8.40 -6.04
C VAL A 194 -15.57 -9.03 -6.20
N GLU A 195 -15.47 -10.36 -6.05
CA GLU A 195 -14.22 -11.12 -6.20
C GLU A 195 -14.45 -12.38 -7.04
N CYS A 196 -13.55 -12.63 -7.98
CA CYS A 196 -13.65 -13.77 -8.90
C CYS A 196 -13.01 -15.07 -8.36
N ASP A 197 -12.19 -14.98 -7.31
CA ASP A 197 -11.54 -16.13 -6.67
C ASP A 197 -12.15 -16.38 -5.28
N GLU A 198 -12.91 -17.48 -5.14
CA GLU A 198 -13.55 -17.85 -3.88
C GLU A 198 -12.58 -17.99 -2.72
N THR A 199 -11.35 -18.43 -2.99
CA THR A 199 -10.31 -18.61 -1.96
C THR A 199 -9.91 -17.28 -1.32
N ARG A 200 -9.95 -16.18 -2.08
CA ARG A 200 -9.71 -14.83 -1.56
C ARG A 200 -10.85 -14.37 -0.67
N ILE A 201 -12.10 -14.63 -1.03
CA ILE A 201 -13.27 -14.33 -0.19
C ILE A 201 -13.11 -15.06 1.16
N ASP A 202 -12.86 -16.37 1.13
CA ASP A 202 -12.71 -17.20 2.33
C ASP A 202 -11.53 -16.74 3.20
N PHE A 203 -10.42 -16.33 2.58
CA PHE A 203 -9.28 -15.75 3.29
C PHE A 203 -9.67 -14.45 4.03
N ARG A 204 -10.44 -13.55 3.39
CA ARG A 204 -10.87 -12.29 4.03
C ARG A 204 -11.85 -12.50 5.17
N ILE A 205 -12.71 -13.50 5.09
CA ILE A 205 -13.57 -13.90 6.21
C ILE A 205 -12.73 -14.43 7.37
N ARG A 206 -11.80 -15.35 7.10
CA ARG A 206 -10.91 -15.92 8.11
C ARG A 206 -10.06 -14.86 8.81
N THR A 207 -9.59 -13.86 8.07
CA THR A 207 -8.75 -12.77 8.59
C THR A 207 -9.56 -11.57 9.09
N ARG A 208 -10.90 -11.67 9.13
CA ARG A 208 -11.84 -10.65 9.66
C ARG A 208 -11.87 -9.33 8.89
N TYR A 209 -11.53 -9.36 7.61
CA TYR A 209 -11.68 -8.22 6.71
C TYR A 209 -13.04 -8.18 6.00
N LEU A 210 -13.76 -9.31 6.00
CA LEU A 210 -15.06 -9.48 5.38
C LEU A 210 -15.99 -10.24 6.34
N ASP A 211 -17.27 -9.87 6.39
CA ASP A 211 -18.22 -10.44 7.35
C ASP A 211 -19.02 -11.60 6.77
N ALA A 212 -19.37 -11.57 5.48
CA ALA A 212 -20.21 -12.59 4.84
C ALA A 212 -19.81 -12.86 3.38
N LYS A 213 -20.33 -13.96 2.83
CA LYS A 213 -20.17 -14.37 1.42
C LYS A 213 -21.52 -14.62 0.78
N ALA A 214 -21.67 -14.18 -0.48
CA ALA A 214 -22.82 -14.45 -1.34
C ALA A 214 -22.39 -15.11 -2.65
N LYS A 215 -23.23 -15.98 -3.21
CA LYS A 215 -22.99 -16.67 -4.49
C LYS A 215 -23.65 -16.00 -5.68
N THR A 216 -24.69 -15.21 -5.43
CA THR A 216 -25.43 -14.51 -6.47
C THR A 216 -25.60 -13.04 -6.13
N LEU A 217 -25.75 -12.20 -7.15
CA LEU A 217 -25.98 -10.77 -6.96
C LEU A 217 -27.27 -10.50 -6.17
N ASP A 218 -28.34 -11.28 -6.41
CA ASP A 218 -29.61 -11.12 -5.69
C ASP A 218 -29.46 -11.45 -4.20
N GLU A 219 -28.71 -12.49 -3.86
CA GLU A 219 -28.37 -12.82 -2.47
C GLU A 219 -27.56 -11.69 -1.81
N ALA A 220 -26.53 -11.19 -2.48
CA ALA A 220 -25.71 -10.09 -1.98
C ALA A 220 -26.52 -8.82 -1.72
N LEU A 221 -27.41 -8.46 -2.65
CA LEU A 221 -28.26 -7.28 -2.52
C LEU A 221 -29.30 -7.43 -1.41
N ALA A 222 -29.90 -8.61 -1.25
CA ALA A 222 -30.80 -8.88 -0.13
C ALA A 222 -30.10 -8.74 1.24
N ILE A 223 -28.85 -9.17 1.33
CA ILE A 223 -28.01 -8.99 2.53
C ILE A 223 -27.73 -7.50 2.77
N ILE A 224 -27.37 -6.74 1.73
CA ILE A 224 -27.14 -5.29 1.82
C ILE A 224 -28.40 -4.55 2.25
N ASP A 225 -29.56 -4.87 1.67
CA ASP A 225 -30.84 -4.25 2.03
C ASP A 225 -31.21 -4.52 3.50
N ASP A 226 -31.00 -5.74 3.98
CA ASP A 226 -31.24 -6.08 5.38
C ASP A 226 -30.37 -5.25 6.32
N TRP A 227 -29.06 -5.18 6.06
CA TRP A 227 -28.12 -4.44 6.93
C TRP A 227 -28.31 -2.92 6.86
N THR A 228 -28.49 -2.35 5.66
CA THR A 228 -28.71 -0.91 5.50
C THR A 228 -30.02 -0.46 6.18
N SER A 229 -31.09 -1.28 6.07
CA SER A 229 -32.37 -0.98 6.74
C SER A 229 -32.28 -0.96 8.27
N LYS A 230 -31.32 -1.71 8.84
CA LYS A 230 -31.04 -1.78 10.27
C LYS A 230 -29.98 -0.77 10.73
N GLY A 231 -29.35 -0.05 9.80
CA GLY A 231 -28.20 0.83 10.10
C GLY A 231 -26.95 0.06 10.54
N GLU A 232 -26.83 -1.22 10.21
CA GLU A 232 -25.66 -2.04 10.52
C GLU A 232 -24.57 -1.83 9.47
N ALA A 233 -23.33 -1.56 9.91
CA ALA A 233 -22.16 -1.49 9.03
C ALA A 233 -21.51 -2.88 8.94
N LYS A 234 -21.68 -3.56 7.82
CA LYS A 234 -21.16 -4.90 7.53
C LYS A 234 -20.78 -5.06 6.06
N SER A 235 -20.03 -6.09 5.74
CA SER A 235 -19.49 -6.32 4.41
C SER A 235 -19.79 -7.72 3.88
N VAL A 236 -20.13 -7.80 2.58
CA VAL A 236 -20.39 -9.05 1.88
C VAL A 236 -19.52 -9.16 0.62
N GLY A 237 -18.84 -10.31 0.47
CA GLY A 237 -18.12 -10.70 -0.74
C GLY A 237 -19.03 -11.45 -1.69
N LEU A 238 -19.16 -10.97 -2.92
CA LEU A 238 -19.87 -11.63 -3.99
C LEU A 238 -18.89 -12.37 -4.90
N LEU A 239 -19.07 -13.69 -5.04
CA LEU A 239 -18.34 -14.45 -6.04
C LEU A 239 -18.82 -14.09 -7.44
N GLY A 240 -17.99 -13.37 -8.20
CA GLY A 240 -18.36 -12.89 -9.54
C GLY A 240 -17.26 -12.09 -10.20
N ASN A 241 -17.45 -11.72 -11.45
CA ASN A 241 -16.57 -10.84 -12.19
C ASN A 241 -17.11 -9.41 -12.16
N ALA A 242 -16.26 -8.44 -11.79
CA ALA A 242 -16.68 -7.04 -11.73
C ALA A 242 -17.13 -6.50 -13.10
N ALA A 243 -16.55 -7.00 -14.21
CA ALA A 243 -16.99 -6.63 -15.56
C ALA A 243 -18.38 -7.15 -15.93
N ASP A 244 -18.94 -8.10 -15.16
CA ASP A 244 -20.34 -8.54 -15.30
C ASP A 244 -21.24 -7.82 -14.28
N VAL A 245 -20.81 -7.76 -13.03
CA VAL A 245 -21.63 -7.27 -11.90
C VAL A 245 -21.88 -5.76 -11.98
N PHE A 246 -20.86 -4.96 -12.30
CA PHE A 246 -21.01 -3.50 -12.37
C PHE A 246 -21.98 -3.06 -13.48
N PRO A 247 -21.89 -3.57 -14.73
CA PRO A 247 -22.88 -3.27 -15.76
C PRO A 247 -24.30 -3.72 -15.40
N GLU A 248 -24.46 -4.87 -14.76
CA GLU A 248 -25.77 -5.35 -14.32
C GLU A 248 -26.37 -4.45 -13.24
N LEU A 249 -25.56 -3.97 -12.28
CA LEU A 249 -26.02 -2.99 -11.29
C LEU A 249 -26.39 -1.65 -11.92
N VAL A 250 -25.64 -1.18 -12.93
CA VAL A 250 -26.01 0.02 -13.72
C VAL A 250 -27.39 -0.19 -14.39
N ARG A 251 -27.61 -1.36 -15.01
CA ARG A 251 -28.89 -1.69 -15.63
C ARG A 251 -30.05 -1.67 -14.62
N ARG A 252 -29.83 -2.27 -13.43
CA ARG A 252 -30.83 -2.27 -12.34
C ARG A 252 -31.09 -0.86 -11.82
N MET A 253 -30.07 -0.07 -11.58
CA MET A 253 -30.20 1.33 -11.16
C MET A 253 -31.00 2.16 -12.16
N LYS A 254 -30.70 2.04 -13.47
CA LYS A 254 -31.45 2.73 -14.54
C LYS A 254 -32.92 2.30 -14.62
N ALA A 255 -33.25 1.09 -14.15
CA ALA A 255 -34.61 0.58 -14.03
C ALA A 255 -35.32 0.96 -12.70
N GLY A 256 -34.68 1.80 -11.85
CA GLY A 256 -35.22 2.23 -10.56
C GLY A 256 -34.96 1.25 -9.41
N GLY A 257 -34.07 0.28 -9.60
CA GLY A 257 -33.64 -0.66 -8.57
C GLY A 257 -32.46 -0.17 -7.74
N HIS A 258 -31.64 -1.11 -7.23
CA HIS A 258 -30.52 -0.85 -6.33
C HIS A 258 -29.53 0.16 -6.90
N ARG A 259 -29.14 1.14 -6.09
CA ARG A 259 -28.18 2.18 -6.40
C ARG A 259 -27.12 2.25 -5.29
N PRO A 260 -25.83 2.00 -5.58
CA PRO A 260 -24.77 2.21 -4.60
C PRO A 260 -24.64 3.70 -4.22
N ASP A 261 -24.20 3.96 -2.99
CA ASP A 261 -23.94 5.32 -2.53
C ASP A 261 -22.51 5.79 -2.90
N ILE A 262 -21.55 4.87 -2.95
CA ILE A 262 -20.18 5.13 -3.42
C ILE A 262 -19.75 3.95 -4.30
N VAL A 263 -19.02 4.22 -5.38
CA VAL A 263 -18.44 3.19 -6.26
C VAL A 263 -16.94 3.39 -6.37
N THR A 264 -16.19 2.30 -6.23
CA THR A 264 -14.73 2.27 -6.42
C THR A 264 -14.29 0.93 -6.98
N ASP A 265 -12.97 0.79 -7.23
CA ASP A 265 -12.35 -0.46 -7.64
C ASP A 265 -10.91 -0.55 -7.13
N GLN A 266 -10.52 -1.74 -6.70
CA GLN A 266 -9.13 -2.06 -6.36
C GLN A 266 -8.75 -3.48 -6.81
N THR A 267 -9.21 -3.89 -7.98
CA THR A 267 -8.70 -5.08 -8.68
C THR A 267 -7.21 -4.89 -9.01
N SER A 268 -6.49 -5.97 -9.29
CA SER A 268 -5.08 -5.89 -9.70
C SER A 268 -4.96 -5.55 -11.20
N ALA A 269 -5.68 -4.53 -11.67
CA ALA A 269 -5.77 -4.13 -13.07
C ALA A 269 -4.44 -3.60 -13.67
N HIS A 270 -3.46 -3.26 -12.84
CA HIS A 270 -2.12 -2.85 -13.26
C HIS A 270 -1.31 -3.96 -13.96
N ASP A 271 -1.71 -5.21 -13.78
CA ASP A 271 -1.15 -6.39 -14.44
C ASP A 271 -2.27 -7.12 -15.20
N PRO A 272 -2.48 -6.83 -16.48
CA PRO A 272 -3.53 -7.47 -17.27
C PRO A 272 -3.37 -8.98 -17.43
N LEU A 273 -2.14 -9.51 -17.33
CA LEU A 273 -1.87 -10.93 -17.49
C LEU A 273 -2.20 -11.73 -16.22
N HIS A 274 -1.68 -11.29 -15.06
CA HIS A 274 -1.76 -12.06 -13.81
C HIS A 274 -2.76 -11.49 -12.79
N GLY A 275 -3.24 -10.27 -12.99
CA GLY A 275 -4.00 -9.51 -12.00
C GLY A 275 -5.50 -9.39 -12.26
N TYR A 276 -5.98 -9.55 -13.49
CA TYR A 276 -7.37 -9.33 -13.84
C TYR A 276 -7.99 -10.49 -14.63
N LEU A 277 -9.00 -11.15 -14.05
CA LEU A 277 -9.72 -12.26 -14.69
C LEU A 277 -10.57 -11.74 -15.87
N PRO A 278 -10.35 -12.23 -17.10
CA PRO A 278 -11.21 -11.89 -18.24
C PRO A 278 -12.67 -12.28 -18.03
N GLN A 279 -13.58 -11.46 -18.52
CA GLN A 279 -15.02 -11.72 -18.51
C GLN A 279 -15.35 -13.04 -19.22
N GLY A 280 -16.21 -13.86 -18.61
CA GLY A 280 -16.62 -15.15 -19.15
C GLY A 280 -15.62 -16.30 -18.95
N TRP A 281 -14.44 -16.03 -18.36
CA TRP A 281 -13.46 -17.08 -18.04
C TRP A 281 -13.57 -17.51 -16.58
N ASN A 282 -13.15 -18.76 -16.30
CA ASN A 282 -12.95 -19.19 -14.92
C ASN A 282 -11.48 -19.11 -14.52
N VAL A 283 -11.21 -19.12 -13.21
CA VAL A 283 -9.86 -18.96 -12.66
C VAL A 283 -8.88 -20.04 -13.15
N ALA A 284 -9.34 -21.29 -13.30
CA ALA A 284 -8.48 -22.38 -13.75
C ALA A 284 -8.08 -22.22 -15.22
N GLU A 285 -9.03 -21.85 -16.09
CA GLU A 285 -8.76 -21.53 -17.49
C GLU A 285 -7.81 -20.36 -17.64
N TRP A 286 -8.05 -19.28 -16.87
CA TRP A 286 -7.19 -18.10 -16.86
C TRP A 286 -5.75 -18.44 -16.50
N ARG A 287 -5.54 -19.18 -15.40
CA ARG A 287 -4.20 -19.60 -14.97
C ARG A 287 -3.50 -20.48 -16.00
N ALA A 288 -4.21 -21.41 -16.63
CA ALA A 288 -3.63 -22.26 -17.68
C ALA A 288 -3.22 -21.46 -18.94
N LYS A 289 -4.01 -20.44 -19.30
CA LYS A 289 -3.73 -19.63 -20.50
C LYS A 289 -2.64 -18.58 -20.26
N GLN A 290 -2.37 -18.17 -19.04
CA GLN A 290 -1.23 -17.30 -18.74
C GLN A 290 0.10 -17.88 -19.27
N GLU A 291 0.24 -19.20 -19.21
CA GLU A 291 1.44 -19.89 -19.69
C GLU A 291 1.39 -20.22 -21.20
N THR A 292 0.20 -20.56 -21.72
CA THR A 292 0.06 -21.10 -23.09
C THR A 292 -0.28 -20.05 -24.13
N ASP A 293 -1.01 -18.99 -23.76
CA ASP A 293 -1.40 -17.90 -24.65
C ASP A 293 -1.57 -16.56 -23.88
N PRO A 294 -0.47 -15.99 -23.37
CA PRO A 294 -0.50 -14.77 -22.56
C PRO A 294 -1.12 -13.58 -23.30
N LYS A 295 -0.91 -13.47 -24.63
CA LYS A 295 -1.48 -12.37 -25.42
C LYS A 295 -3.00 -12.42 -25.51
N ALA A 296 -3.59 -13.61 -25.59
CA ALA A 296 -5.05 -13.75 -25.55
C ALA A 296 -5.61 -13.37 -24.17
N VAL A 297 -4.90 -13.72 -23.08
CA VAL A 297 -5.27 -13.32 -21.72
C VAL A 297 -5.24 -11.80 -21.59
N GLU A 298 -4.14 -11.15 -21.93
CA GLU A 298 -3.99 -9.69 -21.85
C GLU A 298 -5.09 -8.96 -22.64
N LYS A 299 -5.31 -9.38 -23.89
CA LYS A 299 -6.36 -8.79 -24.73
C LYS A 299 -7.75 -8.93 -24.13
N ALA A 300 -8.10 -10.10 -23.61
CA ALA A 300 -9.41 -10.36 -23.01
C ALA A 300 -9.59 -9.62 -21.67
N ALA A 301 -8.53 -9.54 -20.85
CA ALA A 301 -8.53 -8.80 -19.60
C ALA A 301 -8.71 -7.30 -19.85
N ARG A 302 -7.96 -6.71 -20.78
CA ARG A 302 -8.06 -5.29 -21.15
C ARG A 302 -9.46 -4.93 -21.66
N ALA A 303 -10.08 -5.77 -22.51
CA ALA A 303 -11.45 -5.58 -22.96
C ALA A 303 -12.46 -5.62 -21.80
N SER A 304 -12.23 -6.51 -20.82
CA SER A 304 -13.06 -6.61 -19.62
C SER A 304 -12.91 -5.40 -18.71
N MET A 305 -11.70 -4.88 -18.53
CA MET A 305 -11.43 -3.64 -17.80
C MET A 305 -12.14 -2.44 -18.43
N ARG A 306 -12.15 -2.34 -19.77
CA ARG A 306 -12.93 -1.32 -20.48
C ARG A 306 -14.41 -1.39 -20.15
N THR A 307 -14.99 -2.59 -20.12
CA THR A 307 -16.39 -2.81 -19.74
C THR A 307 -16.66 -2.39 -18.30
N HIS A 308 -15.77 -2.74 -17.38
CA HIS A 308 -15.85 -2.38 -15.97
C HIS A 308 -15.83 -0.85 -15.77
N VAL A 309 -14.84 -0.16 -16.36
CA VAL A 309 -14.71 1.30 -16.26
C VAL A 309 -15.89 2.02 -16.93
N ALA A 310 -16.41 1.52 -18.05
CA ALA A 310 -17.60 2.08 -18.67
C ALA A 310 -18.81 2.08 -17.71
N ALA A 311 -18.98 1.00 -16.92
CA ALA A 311 -20.00 0.96 -15.89
C ALA A 311 -19.72 1.95 -14.74
N MET A 312 -18.47 2.14 -14.35
CA MET A 312 -18.09 3.15 -13.35
C MET A 312 -18.39 4.58 -13.85
N VAL A 313 -18.14 4.87 -15.13
CA VAL A 313 -18.53 6.14 -15.76
C VAL A 313 -20.04 6.33 -15.77
N ASP A 314 -20.80 5.27 -16.01
CA ASP A 314 -22.28 5.31 -15.94
C ASP A 314 -22.79 5.64 -14.52
N PHE A 315 -22.19 5.08 -13.48
CA PHE A 315 -22.49 5.46 -12.09
C PHE A 315 -22.16 6.93 -11.81
N TRP A 316 -20.98 7.39 -12.23
CA TRP A 316 -20.58 8.79 -12.10
C TRP A 316 -21.59 9.73 -12.79
N ASN A 317 -21.97 9.44 -14.02
CA ASN A 317 -22.93 10.23 -14.80
C ASN A 317 -24.33 10.22 -14.16
N ALA A 318 -24.67 9.17 -13.40
CA ALA A 318 -25.91 9.09 -12.63
C ALA A 318 -25.81 9.83 -11.27
N GLY A 319 -24.71 10.55 -11.00
CA GLY A 319 -24.50 11.29 -9.76
C GLY A 319 -24.15 10.42 -8.56
N VAL A 320 -23.63 9.21 -8.78
CA VAL A 320 -23.04 8.38 -7.71
C VAL A 320 -21.59 8.81 -7.50
N PRO A 321 -21.16 9.19 -6.29
CA PRO A 321 -19.75 9.39 -5.99
C PRO A 321 -18.93 8.18 -6.41
N THR A 322 -18.09 8.35 -7.44
CA THR A 322 -17.27 7.29 -8.03
C THR A 322 -15.82 7.72 -8.02
N LEU A 323 -14.91 6.83 -7.64
CA LEU A 323 -13.49 7.12 -7.54
C LEU A 323 -12.65 5.92 -7.99
N ASP A 324 -11.48 6.21 -8.56
CA ASP A 324 -10.42 5.23 -8.81
C ASP A 324 -9.51 5.16 -7.59
N TYR A 325 -9.29 3.95 -7.08
CA TYR A 325 -8.37 3.74 -5.97
C TYR A 325 -6.90 3.51 -6.41
N GLY A 326 -6.60 3.75 -7.69
CA GLY A 326 -5.23 3.83 -8.19
C GLY A 326 -4.61 2.50 -8.57
N ASN A 327 -5.30 1.72 -9.39
CA ASN A 327 -4.81 0.46 -9.96
C ASN A 327 -4.57 0.53 -11.48
N ASN A 328 -4.62 1.73 -12.06
CA ASN A 328 -4.43 2.01 -13.48
C ASN A 328 -5.55 1.50 -14.43
N ILE A 329 -6.69 1.06 -13.90
CA ILE A 329 -7.78 0.51 -14.71
C ILE A 329 -8.35 1.53 -15.71
N ARG A 330 -8.40 2.84 -15.33
CA ARG A 330 -8.85 3.92 -16.21
C ARG A 330 -7.94 4.09 -17.42
N GLN A 331 -6.61 4.01 -17.24
CA GLN A 331 -5.64 4.10 -18.33
C GLN A 331 -5.81 2.93 -19.30
N VAL A 332 -5.94 1.71 -18.77
CA VAL A 332 -6.17 0.54 -19.62
C VAL A 332 -7.46 0.68 -20.42
N ALA A 333 -8.54 1.15 -19.81
CA ALA A 333 -9.81 1.38 -20.50
C ALA A 333 -9.71 2.46 -21.58
N GLN A 334 -8.93 3.53 -21.33
CA GLN A 334 -8.68 4.58 -22.32
C GLN A 334 -7.88 4.06 -23.52
N ASP A 335 -6.83 3.28 -23.26
CA ASP A 335 -6.04 2.62 -24.31
C ASP A 335 -6.88 1.66 -25.17
N GLU A 336 -7.94 1.06 -24.58
CA GLU A 336 -8.93 0.23 -25.27
C GLU A 336 -10.08 1.04 -25.92
N GLY A 337 -9.92 2.37 -26.02
CA GLY A 337 -10.83 3.25 -26.75
C GLY A 337 -12.03 3.78 -25.94
N LEU A 338 -11.97 3.76 -24.61
CA LEU A 338 -12.95 4.46 -23.78
C LEU A 338 -12.48 5.91 -23.54
N GLU A 339 -12.85 6.83 -24.41
CA GLU A 339 -12.35 8.22 -24.39
C GLU A 339 -12.59 8.95 -23.06
N ASN A 340 -13.69 8.67 -22.39
CA ASN A 340 -14.09 9.27 -21.12
C ASN A 340 -13.73 8.44 -19.88
N ALA A 341 -12.74 7.56 -19.96
CA ALA A 341 -12.32 6.72 -18.83
C ALA A 341 -11.93 7.51 -17.57
N PHE A 342 -11.44 8.73 -17.73
CA PHE A 342 -11.06 9.65 -16.65
C PHE A 342 -12.16 10.67 -16.27
N ALA A 343 -13.44 10.39 -16.59
CA ALA A 343 -14.54 11.26 -16.22
C ALA A 343 -14.73 11.42 -14.70
N PHE A 344 -14.37 10.41 -13.92
CA PHE A 344 -14.37 10.44 -12.47
C PHE A 344 -12.93 10.51 -11.92
N PRO A 345 -12.71 11.14 -10.74
CA PRO A 345 -11.38 11.39 -10.20
C PRO A 345 -10.77 10.13 -9.57
N GLY A 346 -9.44 10.16 -9.37
CA GLY A 346 -8.76 9.31 -8.41
C GLY A 346 -9.02 9.75 -6.96
N PHE A 347 -8.78 8.85 -6.01
CA PHE A 347 -9.04 9.11 -4.58
C PHE A 347 -8.14 10.22 -4.01
N VAL A 348 -6.92 10.37 -4.50
CA VAL A 348 -6.00 11.38 -3.97
C VAL A 348 -6.45 12.80 -4.30
N PRO A 349 -6.68 13.19 -5.58
CA PRO A 349 -7.16 14.54 -5.87
C PRO A 349 -8.54 14.83 -5.27
N ALA A 350 -9.40 13.81 -5.14
CA ALA A 350 -10.75 13.98 -4.60
C ALA A 350 -10.77 14.17 -3.07
N TYR A 351 -9.96 13.40 -2.33
CA TYR A 351 -10.14 13.28 -0.87
C TYR A 351 -8.85 13.44 -0.05
N ILE A 352 -7.69 13.08 -0.56
CA ILE A 352 -6.44 12.94 0.22
C ILE A 352 -5.48 14.12 0.06
N ARG A 353 -5.52 14.85 -1.04
CA ARG A 353 -4.58 15.94 -1.34
C ARG A 353 -4.37 16.95 -0.20
N PRO A 354 -5.41 17.42 0.53
CA PRO A 354 -5.22 18.34 1.65
C PRO A 354 -4.36 17.76 2.79
N LEU A 355 -4.44 16.45 3.03
CA LEU A 355 -3.60 15.76 4.01
C LEU A 355 -2.15 15.70 3.53
N PHE A 356 -1.93 15.34 2.28
CA PHE A 356 -0.60 15.30 1.66
C PHE A 356 0.11 16.66 1.68
N CYS A 357 -0.64 17.75 1.54
CA CYS A 357 -0.11 19.12 1.69
C CYS A 357 0.50 19.40 3.08
N LYS A 358 0.13 18.62 4.09
CA LYS A 358 0.66 18.70 5.47
C LYS A 358 1.66 17.60 5.80
N GLY A 359 2.05 16.79 4.79
CA GLY A 359 2.88 15.61 5.00
C GLY A 359 2.17 14.52 5.82
N ILE A 360 0.84 14.61 5.98
CA ILE A 360 0.03 13.58 6.64
C ILE A 360 -0.17 12.44 5.66
N GLY A 361 0.24 11.25 6.08
CA GLY A 361 0.15 10.04 5.29
C GLY A 361 0.50 8.81 6.12
N PRO A 362 0.63 7.66 5.46
CA PRO A 362 0.82 6.38 6.13
C PRO A 362 2.12 6.33 6.93
N PHE A 363 1.99 6.08 8.22
CA PHE A 363 3.06 5.85 9.17
C PHE A 363 2.81 4.50 9.85
N ARG A 364 3.74 3.56 9.70
CA ARG A 364 3.57 2.21 10.22
C ARG A 364 4.71 1.78 11.11
N TRP A 365 4.40 0.88 12.04
CA TRP A 365 5.43 0.27 12.89
C TRP A 365 5.12 -1.19 13.16
N CYS A 366 6.20 -1.94 13.41
CA CYS A 366 6.17 -3.38 13.63
C CYS A 366 7.01 -3.74 14.86
N ALA A 367 6.46 -4.59 15.73
CA ALA A 367 7.13 -5.04 16.94
C ALA A 367 7.95 -6.31 16.67
N LEU A 368 9.26 -6.22 16.73
CA LEU A 368 10.16 -7.35 16.48
C LEU A 368 10.13 -8.41 17.59
N SER A 369 9.54 -8.08 18.75
CA SER A 369 9.29 -9.05 19.82
C SER A 369 8.34 -10.17 19.41
N GLY A 370 7.47 -9.92 18.43
CA GLY A 370 6.36 -10.81 18.09
C GLY A 370 5.22 -10.80 19.12
N ASP A 371 5.30 -9.95 20.15
CA ASP A 371 4.26 -9.84 21.17
C ASP A 371 3.24 -8.75 20.80
N PRO A 372 1.95 -9.11 20.61
CA PRO A 372 0.88 -8.16 20.40
C PRO A 372 0.76 -7.08 21.48
N GLU A 373 1.22 -7.36 22.70
CA GLU A 373 1.17 -6.40 23.81
C GLU A 373 2.05 -5.17 23.55
N ASP A 374 3.18 -5.32 22.84
CA ASP A 374 4.02 -4.18 22.48
C ASP A 374 3.29 -3.21 21.53
N ILE A 375 2.41 -3.72 20.65
CA ILE A 375 1.55 -2.83 19.83
C ILE A 375 0.48 -2.16 20.69
N ARG A 376 -0.16 -2.85 21.64
CA ARG A 376 -1.13 -2.21 22.53
C ARG A 376 -0.50 -1.10 23.37
N ARG A 377 0.73 -1.30 23.85
CA ARG A 377 1.50 -0.27 24.58
C ARG A 377 1.82 0.92 23.69
N THR A 378 2.28 0.69 22.47
CA THR A 378 2.54 1.78 21.52
C THR A 378 1.26 2.51 21.13
N ASP A 379 0.12 1.84 20.90
CA ASP A 379 -1.18 2.47 20.66
C ASP A 379 -1.59 3.38 21.83
N ALA A 380 -1.43 2.92 23.07
CA ALA A 380 -1.73 3.71 24.27
C ALA A 380 -0.78 4.92 24.43
N ALA A 381 0.51 4.73 24.12
CA ALA A 381 1.50 5.80 24.16
C ALA A 381 1.24 6.87 23.08
N MET A 382 0.82 6.48 21.88
CA MET A 382 0.42 7.41 20.81
C MET A 382 -0.74 8.30 21.24
N LYS A 383 -1.76 7.74 21.92
CA LYS A 383 -2.89 8.54 22.44
C LYS A 383 -2.44 9.56 23.50
N LYS A 384 -1.49 9.18 24.37
CA LYS A 384 -0.92 10.10 25.36
C LYS A 384 -0.07 11.20 24.73
N LEU A 385 0.65 10.88 23.65
CA LEU A 385 1.52 11.81 22.94
C LEU A 385 0.72 12.87 22.16
N PHE A 386 -0.46 12.51 21.67
CA PHE A 386 -1.33 13.37 20.85
C PHE A 386 -2.74 13.47 21.47
N PRO A 387 -2.88 14.03 22.69
CA PRO A 387 -4.14 13.99 23.43
C PRO A 387 -5.29 14.73 22.76
N GLU A 388 -4.99 15.76 21.95
CA GLU A 388 -6.01 16.56 21.24
C GLU A 388 -6.42 15.94 19.88
N ASN A 389 -5.74 14.89 19.43
CA ASN A 389 -6.04 14.26 18.14
C ASN A 389 -7.12 13.17 18.29
N ALA A 390 -8.38 13.60 18.48
CA ALA A 390 -9.51 12.68 18.62
C ALA A 390 -9.69 11.73 17.43
N HIS A 391 -9.30 12.15 16.21
CA HIS A 391 -9.36 11.32 15.03
C HIS A 391 -8.37 10.14 15.12
N LEU A 392 -7.12 10.40 15.53
CA LEU A 392 -6.12 9.37 15.78
C LEU A 392 -6.58 8.40 16.89
N HIS A 393 -7.14 8.92 17.98
CA HIS A 393 -7.64 8.08 19.08
C HIS A 393 -8.72 7.12 18.58
N ARG A 394 -9.73 7.64 17.87
CA ARG A 394 -10.80 6.84 17.29
C ARG A 394 -10.26 5.76 16.35
N TRP A 395 -9.29 6.12 15.50
CA TRP A 395 -8.64 5.17 14.61
C TRP A 395 -7.94 4.04 15.39
N LEU A 396 -7.11 4.38 16.38
CA LEU A 396 -6.36 3.39 17.16
C LEU A 396 -7.28 2.46 17.96
N ASP A 397 -8.41 2.97 18.47
CA ASP A 397 -9.42 2.16 19.15
C ASP A 397 -10.05 1.14 18.19
N MET A 398 -10.52 1.60 17.04
CA MET A 398 -11.10 0.72 16.01
C MET A 398 -10.08 -0.28 15.48
N ALA A 399 -8.84 0.14 15.25
CA ALA A 399 -7.78 -0.74 14.77
C ALA A 399 -7.44 -1.82 15.81
N GLY A 400 -7.36 -1.45 17.09
CA GLY A 400 -7.14 -2.39 18.20
C GLY A 400 -8.23 -3.45 18.33
N GLU A 401 -9.47 -3.09 18.04
CA GLU A 401 -10.63 -3.98 18.12
C GLU A 401 -10.81 -4.86 16.86
N ARG A 402 -10.62 -4.27 15.68
CA ARG A 402 -11.02 -4.86 14.40
C ARG A 402 -9.90 -5.54 13.64
N ILE A 403 -8.66 -5.02 13.70
CA ILE A 403 -7.56 -5.51 12.88
C ILE A 403 -6.84 -6.66 13.56
N ALA A 404 -6.92 -7.85 12.97
CA ALA A 404 -6.08 -8.99 13.35
C ALA A 404 -4.67 -8.83 12.77
N PHE A 405 -3.65 -9.18 13.54
CA PHE A 405 -2.28 -9.18 13.06
C PHE A 405 -2.02 -10.31 12.06
N GLN A 406 -1.24 -10.00 11.03
CA GLN A 406 -0.73 -10.95 10.05
C GLN A 406 0.80 -10.95 10.18
N GLY A 407 1.39 -12.10 10.54
CA GLY A 407 2.82 -12.20 10.86
C GLY A 407 3.21 -11.42 12.13
N LEU A 408 4.32 -10.69 12.09
CA LEU A 408 4.74 -9.82 13.20
C LEU A 408 3.68 -8.77 13.52
N PRO A 409 3.37 -8.55 14.82
CA PRO A 409 2.42 -7.53 15.22
C PRO A 409 2.82 -6.15 14.71
N ALA A 410 1.88 -5.45 14.10
CA ALA A 410 2.12 -4.16 13.49
C ALA A 410 0.91 -3.23 13.60
N ARG A 411 1.14 -1.93 13.43
CA ARG A 411 0.11 -0.92 13.37
C ARG A 411 0.42 0.10 12.27
N ILE A 412 -0.61 0.71 11.74
CA ILE A 412 -0.54 1.89 10.89
C ILE A 412 -1.35 3.02 11.51
N CYS A 413 -0.90 4.26 11.31
CA CYS A 413 -1.72 5.45 11.51
C CYS A 413 -1.30 6.54 10.50
N TRP A 414 -2.16 7.56 10.33
CA TRP A 414 -1.83 8.70 9.48
C TRP A 414 -1.48 9.90 10.35
N ILE A 415 -0.20 10.25 10.35
CA ILE A 415 0.35 11.44 11.02
C ILE A 415 1.35 12.12 10.08
N GLY A 416 1.64 13.40 10.33
CA GLY A 416 2.34 14.26 9.41
C GLY A 416 3.68 14.78 9.86
N LEU A 417 4.12 15.83 9.17
CA LEU A 417 5.29 16.59 9.55
C LEU A 417 5.09 17.23 10.93
N GLY A 418 6.08 17.06 11.79
CA GLY A 418 6.02 17.52 13.18
C GLY A 418 5.59 16.44 14.18
N ASP A 419 4.92 15.37 13.73
CA ASP A 419 4.41 14.30 14.60
C ASP A 419 5.22 13.01 14.50
N ARG A 420 5.65 12.62 13.29
CA ARG A 420 6.33 11.32 13.06
C ARG A 420 7.60 11.16 13.89
N HIS A 421 8.46 12.20 13.96
CA HIS A 421 9.69 12.13 14.73
C HIS A 421 9.43 12.04 16.24
N ARG A 422 8.37 12.71 16.74
CA ARG A 422 7.94 12.61 18.14
C ARG A 422 7.50 11.19 18.48
N ALA A 423 6.71 10.56 17.62
CA ALA A 423 6.31 9.17 17.76
C ALA A 423 7.52 8.21 17.75
N GLY A 424 8.44 8.40 16.79
CA GLY A 424 9.65 7.58 16.69
C GLY A 424 10.56 7.70 17.92
N LEU A 425 10.76 8.91 18.44
CA LEU A 425 11.52 9.15 19.67
C LEU A 425 10.86 8.51 20.88
N MET A 426 9.55 8.62 21.01
CA MET A 426 8.79 7.96 22.08
C MET A 426 8.96 6.43 22.02
N PHE A 427 8.83 5.81 20.85
CA PHE A 427 9.07 4.37 20.71
C PHE A 427 10.49 3.99 21.08
N ASN A 428 11.48 4.80 20.69
CA ASN A 428 12.88 4.57 21.05
C ASN A 428 13.10 4.62 22.56
N GLU A 429 12.50 5.57 23.26
CA GLU A 429 12.55 5.68 24.71
C GLU A 429 11.88 4.48 25.41
N MET A 430 10.72 4.02 24.89
CA MET A 430 10.04 2.84 25.41
C MET A 430 10.87 1.56 25.24
N VAL A 431 11.67 1.45 24.16
CA VAL A 431 12.64 0.35 23.99
C VAL A 431 13.80 0.50 24.99
N ALA A 432 14.37 1.69 25.11
CA ALA A 432 15.50 1.96 26.02
C ALA A 432 15.13 1.69 27.50
N SER A 433 13.91 2.01 27.91
CA SER A 433 13.40 1.78 29.28
C SER A 433 13.01 0.32 29.55
N GLY A 434 12.91 -0.52 28.52
CA GLY A 434 12.41 -1.89 28.62
C GLY A 434 10.88 -2.00 28.74
N GLU A 435 10.14 -0.91 28.49
CA GLU A 435 8.67 -0.96 28.38
C GLU A 435 8.24 -1.79 27.18
N LEU A 436 8.98 -1.72 26.07
CA LEU A 436 8.86 -2.62 24.92
C LEU A 436 9.94 -3.69 24.99
N LYS A 437 9.57 -4.92 24.64
CA LYS A 437 10.44 -6.11 24.79
C LYS A 437 11.58 -6.15 23.78
N ALA A 438 11.40 -5.58 22.59
CA ALA A 438 12.37 -5.57 21.49
C ALA A 438 12.19 -4.30 20.65
N PRO A 439 13.14 -3.99 19.73
CA PRO A 439 13.06 -2.84 18.86
C PRO A 439 11.77 -2.77 18.02
N ILE A 440 11.43 -1.54 17.66
CA ILE A 440 10.35 -1.21 16.76
C ILE A 440 10.91 -0.83 15.39
N VAL A 441 10.43 -1.47 14.34
CA VAL A 441 10.67 -1.06 12.96
C VAL A 441 9.63 -0.04 12.56
N ILE A 442 10.06 1.11 12.09
CA ILE A 442 9.19 2.19 11.62
C ILE A 442 9.41 2.36 10.12
N GLY A 443 8.33 2.46 9.38
CA GLY A 443 8.35 2.75 7.96
C GLY A 443 7.07 3.45 7.53
N ARG A 444 6.90 3.52 6.22
CA ARG A 444 5.68 4.08 5.64
C ARG A 444 5.36 3.38 4.33
N ASP A 445 4.17 3.64 3.81
CA ASP A 445 3.83 3.21 2.46
C ASP A 445 4.62 4.04 1.44
N HIS A 446 4.94 3.45 0.29
CA HIS A 446 5.56 4.16 -0.83
C HIS A 446 4.63 5.20 -1.48
N LEU A 447 3.36 5.16 -1.13
CA LEU A 447 2.32 6.11 -1.57
C LEU A 447 2.30 7.40 -0.73
N ASP A 448 3.29 7.62 0.10
CA ASP A 448 3.39 8.81 0.95
C ASP A 448 3.62 10.09 0.14
N SER A 449 3.27 11.22 0.72
CA SER A 449 3.13 12.51 0.05
C SER A 449 4.38 13.02 -0.70
N GLY A 450 5.59 12.63 -0.27
CA GLY A 450 6.87 13.09 -0.87
C GLY A 450 7.61 12.02 -1.65
N SER A 451 7.14 10.79 -1.65
CA SER A 451 7.94 9.63 -2.06
C SER A 451 7.58 9.03 -3.41
N VAL A 452 6.65 9.61 -4.14
CA VAL A 452 6.08 8.99 -5.34
C VAL A 452 5.87 9.99 -6.47
N ALA A 453 6.02 9.53 -7.70
CA ALA A 453 5.51 10.14 -8.92
C ALA A 453 4.65 9.11 -9.64
N SER A 454 3.34 9.35 -9.67
CA SER A 454 2.33 8.44 -10.19
C SER A 454 1.16 9.25 -10.75
N PRO A 455 1.20 9.64 -12.04
CA PRO A 455 0.22 10.53 -12.67
C PRO A 455 -1.23 10.05 -12.59
N ASN A 456 -1.44 8.73 -12.55
CA ASN A 456 -2.76 8.13 -12.48
C ASN A 456 -3.20 7.77 -11.05
N ARG A 457 -2.49 8.25 -10.01
CA ARG A 457 -2.79 7.92 -8.62
C ARG A 457 -2.39 9.05 -7.64
N GLU A 458 -1.21 8.98 -6.99
CA GLU A 458 -0.83 9.91 -5.92
C GLU A 458 -0.56 11.32 -6.41
N THR A 459 -0.05 11.45 -7.62
CA THR A 459 0.26 12.75 -8.22
C THR A 459 -0.68 13.15 -9.35
N GLU A 460 -1.83 12.49 -9.45
CA GLU A 460 -2.91 12.87 -10.36
C GLU A 460 -3.35 14.30 -10.11
N ALA A 461 -3.46 15.09 -11.18
CA ALA A 461 -3.94 16.47 -11.17
C ALA A 461 -3.18 17.38 -10.20
N MET A 462 -1.85 17.34 -10.21
CA MET A 462 -1.03 18.32 -9.51
C MET A 462 -1.31 19.73 -10.04
N LYS A 463 -1.41 20.70 -9.14
CA LYS A 463 -1.84 22.07 -9.46
C LYS A 463 -0.98 22.75 -10.55
N ASP A 464 0.30 22.40 -10.65
CA ASP A 464 1.27 22.90 -11.61
C ASP A 464 1.50 22.00 -12.83
N GLY A 465 0.83 20.83 -12.89
CA GLY A 465 1.02 19.84 -13.96
C GLY A 465 2.27 18.97 -13.81
N SER A 466 2.90 18.96 -12.65
CA SER A 466 4.12 18.15 -12.38
C SER A 466 3.85 16.68 -12.05
N ASP A 467 2.72 16.14 -12.47
CA ASP A 467 2.23 14.80 -12.14
C ASP A 467 3.27 13.70 -12.40
N ALA A 468 3.99 13.81 -13.52
CA ALA A 468 4.94 12.79 -13.99
C ALA A 468 6.41 13.09 -13.66
N VAL A 469 6.70 14.13 -12.87
CA VAL A 469 8.09 14.50 -12.53
C VAL A 469 8.62 13.55 -11.46
N SER A 470 9.51 12.64 -11.85
CA SER A 470 10.06 11.62 -10.94
C SER A 470 11.31 12.06 -10.17
N ASP A 471 11.77 13.29 -10.32
CA ASP A 471 12.85 13.85 -9.47
C ASP A 471 12.49 13.79 -7.98
N TRP A 472 11.20 13.97 -7.65
CA TRP A 472 10.72 14.00 -6.26
C TRP A 472 10.97 12.70 -5.49
N PRO A 473 10.57 11.50 -5.96
CA PRO A 473 10.91 10.25 -5.27
C PRO A 473 12.41 9.96 -5.27
N LEU A 474 13.16 10.37 -6.28
CA LEU A 474 14.62 10.25 -6.30
C LEU A 474 15.25 11.10 -5.19
N LEU A 475 14.86 12.38 -5.08
CA LEU A 475 15.33 13.28 -4.02
C LEU A 475 14.90 12.77 -2.64
N ASN A 476 13.69 12.20 -2.50
CA ASN A 476 13.24 11.59 -1.25
C ASN A 476 14.15 10.43 -0.83
N ALA A 477 14.49 9.51 -1.75
CA ALA A 477 15.38 8.39 -1.46
C ALA A 477 16.79 8.87 -1.07
N LEU A 478 17.35 9.85 -1.81
CA LEU A 478 18.66 10.42 -1.53
C LEU A 478 18.69 11.13 -0.16
N LEU A 479 17.66 11.90 0.15
CA LEU A 479 17.54 12.60 1.43
C LEU A 479 17.41 11.61 2.60
N ASN A 480 16.58 10.57 2.47
CA ASN A 480 16.44 9.54 3.51
C ASN A 480 17.76 8.78 3.73
N THR A 481 18.53 8.52 2.66
CA THR A 481 19.89 7.95 2.75
C THR A 481 20.81 8.89 3.53
N ALA A 482 20.84 10.17 3.19
CA ALA A 482 21.65 11.18 3.87
C ALA A 482 21.21 11.44 5.32
N SER A 483 19.95 11.22 5.65
CA SER A 483 19.38 11.41 6.99
C SER A 483 19.65 10.26 7.95
N GLY A 484 20.11 9.10 7.47
CA GLY A 484 20.46 7.95 8.30
C GLY A 484 19.35 6.92 8.47
N ALA A 485 18.46 6.75 7.49
CA ALA A 485 17.49 5.65 7.47
C ALA A 485 18.20 4.29 7.53
N THR A 486 17.57 3.27 8.12
CA THR A 486 18.17 1.94 8.27
C THR A 486 18.23 1.20 6.95
N TRP A 487 17.19 1.30 6.11
CA TRP A 487 17.26 0.94 4.70
C TRP A 487 16.37 1.82 3.85
N VAL A 488 16.81 2.02 2.61
CA VAL A 488 16.15 2.87 1.62
C VAL A 488 15.98 2.10 0.33
N SER A 489 14.88 2.34 -0.37
CA SER A 489 14.59 1.67 -1.61
C SER A 489 14.04 2.62 -2.67
N LEU A 490 14.30 2.30 -3.94
CA LEU A 490 13.73 2.98 -5.09
C LEU A 490 13.16 1.96 -6.06
N HIS A 491 11.91 2.17 -6.49
CA HIS A 491 11.15 1.23 -7.30
C HIS A 491 10.50 1.90 -8.49
N HIS A 492 10.23 1.09 -9.50
CA HIS A 492 9.42 1.47 -10.65
C HIS A 492 8.23 0.51 -10.79
N GLY A 493 7.10 1.03 -11.23
CA GLY A 493 5.91 0.26 -11.55
C GLY A 493 4.84 0.30 -10.48
N GLY A 494 5.08 -0.26 -9.32
CA GLY A 494 4.15 -0.24 -8.19
C GLY A 494 2.74 -0.74 -8.53
N GLY A 495 1.74 -0.26 -7.82
CA GLY A 495 0.34 -0.66 -7.98
C GLY A 495 -0.36 -0.13 -9.24
N VAL A 496 0.30 0.70 -10.05
CA VAL A 496 -0.21 1.23 -11.34
C VAL A 496 0.48 0.61 -12.55
N GLY A 497 1.48 -0.24 -12.33
CA GLY A 497 2.14 -0.98 -13.39
C GLY A 497 3.40 -0.33 -13.96
N MET A 498 4.11 -1.10 -14.77
CA MET A 498 5.37 -0.68 -15.39
C MET A 498 5.18 0.55 -16.29
N GLY A 499 6.06 1.54 -16.13
CA GLY A 499 6.02 2.79 -16.88
C GLY A 499 5.13 3.90 -16.26
N PHE A 500 4.36 3.61 -15.22
CA PHE A 500 3.35 4.53 -14.68
C PHE A 500 3.64 5.08 -13.28
N SER A 501 4.68 4.63 -12.60
CA SER A 501 5.10 5.25 -11.33
C SER A 501 6.55 4.98 -10.99
N GLN A 502 7.15 5.93 -10.26
CA GLN A 502 8.39 5.73 -9.50
C GLN A 502 8.16 6.13 -8.06
N HIS A 503 8.71 5.37 -7.12
CA HIS A 503 8.47 5.61 -5.70
C HIS A 503 9.63 5.13 -4.83
N ALA A 504 9.79 5.77 -3.69
CA ALA A 504 10.84 5.50 -2.72
C ALA A 504 10.27 4.92 -1.42
N GLY A 505 11.00 3.99 -0.83
CA GLY A 505 10.76 3.44 0.49
C GLY A 505 11.77 3.93 1.50
N MET A 506 11.32 4.12 2.73
CA MET A 506 12.16 4.47 3.89
C MET A 506 11.76 3.62 5.08
N VAL A 507 12.77 3.03 5.73
CA VAL A 507 12.57 2.28 6.98
C VAL A 507 13.68 2.64 7.97
N ILE A 508 13.29 2.81 9.23
CA ILE A 508 14.19 3.13 10.33
C ILE A 508 13.85 2.32 11.58
N VAL A 509 14.86 1.96 12.36
CA VAL A 509 14.72 1.14 13.57
C VAL A 509 14.88 2.00 14.81
N ALA A 510 13.94 1.88 15.73
CA ALA A 510 14.01 2.40 17.10
C ALA A 510 14.51 1.26 17.99
N ASP A 511 15.82 1.25 18.31
CA ASP A 511 16.49 0.18 19.06
C ASP A 511 16.88 0.57 20.50
N GLY A 512 16.42 1.76 20.94
CA GLY A 512 16.65 2.28 22.27
C GLY A 512 17.97 3.04 22.44
N THR A 513 18.77 3.18 21.39
CA THR A 513 20.07 3.87 21.45
C THR A 513 19.96 5.37 21.18
N GLU A 514 20.97 6.15 21.63
CA GLU A 514 21.12 7.57 21.30
C GLU A 514 21.34 7.78 19.79
N ASP A 515 22.08 6.88 19.14
CA ASP A 515 22.28 6.92 17.69
C ASP A 515 20.95 6.73 16.94
N ALA A 516 20.08 5.84 17.41
CA ALA A 516 18.74 5.70 16.87
C ALA A 516 17.91 6.98 17.07
N ALA A 517 17.93 7.57 18.27
CA ALA A 517 17.18 8.80 18.55
C ALA A 517 17.58 9.95 17.59
N ARG A 518 18.87 10.13 17.36
CA ARG A 518 19.39 11.16 16.43
C ARG A 518 18.94 10.89 14.99
N ARG A 519 19.02 9.66 14.51
CA ARG A 519 18.58 9.28 13.15
C ARG A 519 17.06 9.38 12.99
N LEU A 520 16.29 8.93 13.99
CA LEU A 520 14.83 9.05 14.00
C LEU A 520 14.39 10.51 13.89
N THR A 521 15.06 11.43 14.61
CA THR A 521 14.78 12.86 14.52
C THR A 521 14.94 13.38 13.10
N ASN A 522 16.04 13.05 12.43
CA ASN A 522 16.31 13.53 11.09
C ASN A 522 15.40 12.89 10.03
N VAL A 523 15.33 11.57 10.02
CA VAL A 523 14.60 10.82 9.00
C VAL A 523 13.08 11.10 9.07
N LEU A 524 12.50 11.02 10.27
CA LEU A 524 11.05 11.18 10.44
C LEU A 524 10.59 12.63 10.42
N TRP A 525 11.52 13.60 10.40
CA TRP A 525 11.23 14.98 10.04
C TRP A 525 11.38 15.21 8.54
N ASN A 526 12.51 14.81 7.95
CA ASN A 526 12.84 15.12 6.56
C ASN A 526 11.93 14.39 5.56
N ASP A 527 11.58 13.14 5.81
CA ASP A 527 10.76 12.35 4.91
C ASP A 527 9.37 12.98 4.64
N PRO A 528 8.53 13.28 5.64
CA PRO A 528 7.26 13.98 5.39
C PRO A 528 7.44 15.42 4.93
N ALA A 529 8.55 16.09 5.30
CA ALA A 529 8.84 17.44 4.82
C ALA A 529 9.01 17.51 3.31
N THR A 530 9.51 16.45 2.65
CA THR A 530 9.58 16.40 1.17
C THR A 530 8.20 16.45 0.53
N GLY A 531 7.19 15.88 1.17
CA GLY A 531 5.80 15.96 0.72
C GLY A 531 5.24 17.38 0.82
N VAL A 532 5.46 18.06 1.95
CA VAL A 532 5.08 19.46 2.13
C VAL A 532 5.79 20.36 1.12
N MET A 533 7.10 20.20 0.95
CA MET A 533 7.91 20.94 0.00
C MET A 533 7.37 20.81 -1.43
N ARG A 534 7.14 19.58 -1.89
CA ARG A 534 6.63 19.31 -3.24
C ARG A 534 5.29 19.96 -3.50
N HIS A 535 4.34 19.87 -2.55
CA HIS A 535 3.03 20.48 -2.69
C HIS A 535 3.08 22.00 -2.59
N ALA A 536 3.99 22.55 -1.77
CA ALA A 536 4.23 23.99 -1.69
C ALA A 536 4.82 24.53 -3.02
N ASP A 537 5.75 23.80 -3.64
CA ASP A 537 6.30 24.11 -4.95
C ASP A 537 5.22 24.09 -6.04
N ALA A 538 4.37 23.08 -6.03
CA ALA A 538 3.23 22.98 -6.95
C ALA A 538 2.14 24.05 -6.74
N GLY A 539 2.27 24.91 -5.73
CA GLY A 539 1.40 26.07 -5.54
C GLY A 539 0.18 25.82 -4.65
N TYR A 540 0.17 24.76 -3.83
CA TYR A 540 -0.89 24.55 -2.86
C TYR A 540 -0.69 25.44 -1.63
N ASP A 541 -1.64 26.35 -1.36
CA ASP A 541 -1.56 27.28 -0.24
C ASP A 541 -1.53 26.57 1.12
N ILE A 542 -2.30 25.48 1.29
CA ILE A 542 -2.26 24.63 2.50
C ILE A 542 -0.82 24.17 2.80
N ALA A 543 -0.08 23.75 1.77
CA ALA A 543 1.29 23.29 1.94
C ALA A 543 2.25 24.45 2.27
N ARG A 544 2.10 25.60 1.62
CA ARG A 544 2.89 26.81 1.89
C ARG A 544 2.68 27.31 3.33
N ASP A 545 1.43 27.33 3.78
CA ASP A 545 1.09 27.76 5.15
C ASP A 545 1.64 26.77 6.18
N HIS A 546 1.51 25.47 5.91
CA HIS A 546 2.08 24.44 6.78
C HIS A 546 3.62 24.49 6.81
N ALA A 547 4.27 24.71 5.66
CA ALA A 547 5.72 24.89 5.58
C ALA A 547 6.21 26.09 6.41
N ARG A 548 5.49 27.22 6.39
CA ARG A 548 5.78 28.39 7.24
C ARG A 548 5.62 28.05 8.73
N ALA A 549 4.52 27.41 9.09
CA ALA A 549 4.26 26.99 10.48
C ALA A 549 5.33 26.02 11.02
N MET A 550 5.88 25.18 10.17
CA MET A 550 6.95 24.23 10.51
C MET A 550 8.36 24.82 10.33
N ASN A 551 8.51 26.08 9.95
CA ASN A 551 9.79 26.75 9.69
C ASN A 551 10.65 26.03 8.65
N LEU A 552 10.05 25.47 7.60
CA LEU A 552 10.80 24.84 6.51
C LEU A 552 11.52 25.93 5.70
N ARG A 553 12.78 25.68 5.42
CA ARG A 553 13.59 26.54 4.54
C ARG A 553 13.36 26.11 3.08
N LEU A 554 12.53 26.83 2.36
CA LEU A 554 12.18 26.57 0.96
C LEU A 554 12.56 27.80 0.08
N PRO A 555 13.86 27.99 -0.25
CA PRO A 555 14.35 29.26 -0.83
C PRO A 555 13.67 29.65 -2.15
N GLY A 556 13.37 28.67 -3.01
CA GLY A 556 12.71 28.89 -4.31
C GLY A 556 11.19 29.08 -4.21
N ILE A 557 10.59 28.87 -3.02
CA ILE A 557 9.14 28.78 -2.86
C ILE A 557 8.61 29.84 -1.89
N LEU A 558 9.27 30.00 -0.73
CA LEU A 558 8.85 30.91 0.35
C LEU A 558 9.78 32.10 0.54
N GLY A 559 10.86 32.18 -0.21
CA GLY A 559 11.97 33.11 0.03
C GLY A 559 12.97 32.59 1.08
N THR A 560 14.06 33.30 1.26
CA THR A 560 15.13 32.96 2.23
C THR A 560 14.74 33.37 3.63
#